data_354ba06077e1a37cba8969b70f6e18b8
#
_entry.id   354ba06077e1a37cba8969b70f6e18b8
#
_cell.length_a   1.000
_cell.length_b   1.000
_cell.length_c   1.000
_cell.angle_alpha   90.00
_cell.angle_beta   90.00
_cell.angle_gamma   90.00
#
_symmetry.space_group_name_H-M   'P 1'
#
loop_
_entity.id
_entity.type
_entity.pdbx_description
1 polymer ?
#
loop_
_entity_poly.entity_id
_entity_poly.type
_entity_poly.pdbx_seq_one_letter_code
_entity_poly.pdbx_strand_id
1 'polypeptide(L)'
;ARTVGQQYIHYNKGSVVMLALHDLLGEERLNTALREFLTDYRFRTDVFPTTLDFIAYLKQGATEQEQVFIEDQFNAITLYELKLADVEVEEAKNEGELHTVTLTVKAAKKHADGEGHEEEVPLLQYVDVALFSADPDQIQTGENLLYMKKHEIKTGENTIELKVKDLPKFAGIDPF
;
A
#
# COMPACT_ATOMS: atom_id res chain seq x y z
N ALA A 1 -29.50 -10.43 11.03
CA ALA A 1 -28.97 -10.25 12.39
C ALA A 1 -27.62 -9.52 12.29
N ARG A 2 -27.49 -8.32 12.86
CA ARG A 2 -26.18 -7.66 12.97
C ARG A 2 -25.38 -8.44 14.00
N THR A 3 -24.31 -9.09 13.57
CA THR A 3 -23.33 -9.69 14.48
C THR A 3 -22.60 -8.57 15.24
N VAL A 4 -22.58 -8.68 16.56
CA VAL A 4 -21.78 -7.82 17.44
C VAL A 4 -20.33 -7.99 17.02
N GLY A 5 -19.64 -6.90 16.66
CA GLY A 5 -18.22 -6.94 16.28
C GLY A 5 -17.85 -6.43 14.87
N GLN A 6 -18.82 -6.08 14.03
CA GLN A 6 -18.53 -5.56 12.67
C GLN A 6 -17.97 -4.12 12.65
N GLN A 7 -17.87 -3.47 13.79
CA GLN A 7 -17.36 -2.09 13.89
C GLN A 7 -15.93 -1.96 13.34
N TYR A 8 -15.07 -2.95 13.55
CA TYR A 8 -13.71 -2.96 13.01
C TYR A 8 -13.68 -3.02 11.47
N ILE A 9 -14.68 -3.64 10.83
CA ILE A 9 -14.78 -3.68 9.37
C ILE A 9 -15.19 -2.31 8.83
N HIS A 10 -16.25 -1.71 9.40
CA HIS A 10 -16.79 -0.46 8.87
C HIS A 10 -15.90 0.75 9.15
N TYR A 11 -15.40 0.87 10.38
CA TYR A 11 -14.60 2.03 10.78
C TYR A 11 -13.11 1.80 10.57
N ASN A 12 -12.53 0.73 11.11
CA ASN A 12 -11.08 0.55 11.07
C ASN A 12 -10.61 0.15 9.66
N LYS A 13 -11.10 -0.97 9.13
CA LYS A 13 -10.74 -1.40 7.77
C LYS A 13 -11.15 -0.35 6.74
N GLY A 14 -12.36 0.21 6.83
CA GLY A 14 -12.83 1.22 5.90
C GLY A 14 -11.94 2.46 5.85
N SER A 15 -11.48 2.97 6.99
CA SER A 15 -10.56 4.11 7.04
C SER A 15 -9.23 3.82 6.39
N VAL A 16 -8.63 2.65 6.68
CA VAL A 16 -7.35 2.23 6.09
C VAL A 16 -7.49 2.03 4.58
N VAL A 17 -8.57 1.40 4.12
CA VAL A 17 -8.84 1.21 2.68
C VAL A 17 -8.97 2.56 1.97
N MET A 18 -9.68 3.54 2.55
CA MET A 18 -9.80 4.87 1.95
C MET A 18 -8.46 5.61 1.90
N LEU A 19 -7.60 5.45 2.90
CA LEU A 19 -6.25 6.00 2.89
C LEU A 19 -5.40 5.34 1.81
N ALA A 20 -5.44 4.02 1.69
CA ALA A 20 -4.72 3.28 0.65
C ALA A 20 -5.21 3.65 -0.76
N LEU A 21 -6.52 3.86 -0.96
CA LEU A 21 -7.07 4.36 -2.22
C LEU A 21 -6.63 5.78 -2.53
N HIS A 22 -6.56 6.65 -1.52
CA HIS A 22 -6.03 8.00 -1.69
C HIS A 22 -4.57 7.98 -2.16
N ASP A 23 -3.75 7.11 -1.57
CA ASP A 23 -2.34 6.94 -1.95
C ASP A 23 -2.18 6.33 -3.36
N LEU A 24 -3.05 5.39 -3.74
CA LEU A 24 -3.01 4.71 -5.04
C LEU A 24 -3.55 5.57 -6.18
N LEU A 25 -4.75 6.14 -6.00
CA LEU A 25 -5.47 6.87 -7.05
C LEU A 25 -5.10 8.36 -7.10
N GLY A 26 -4.61 8.89 -5.99
CA GLY A 26 -4.44 10.32 -5.76
C GLY A 26 -5.73 11.01 -5.33
N GLU A 27 -5.58 12.17 -4.67
CA GLU A 27 -6.68 12.95 -4.09
C GLU A 27 -7.75 13.33 -5.13
N GLU A 28 -7.33 13.79 -6.29
CA GLU A 28 -8.26 14.31 -7.32
C GLU A 28 -9.19 13.22 -7.86
N ARG A 29 -8.65 12.05 -8.20
CA ARG A 29 -9.42 10.92 -8.75
C ARG A 29 -10.36 10.35 -7.69
N LEU A 30 -9.85 10.13 -6.47
CA LEU A 30 -10.67 9.62 -5.37
C LEU A 30 -11.83 10.58 -5.05
N ASN A 31 -11.54 11.89 -4.92
CA ASN A 31 -12.57 12.89 -4.64
C ASN A 31 -13.57 13.05 -5.80
N THR A 32 -13.15 12.83 -7.03
CA THR A 32 -14.05 12.82 -8.20
C THR A 32 -15.02 11.65 -8.12
N ALA A 33 -14.54 10.44 -7.88
CA ALA A 33 -15.39 9.25 -7.72
C ALA A 33 -16.41 9.43 -6.58
N LEU A 34 -15.97 9.95 -5.43
CA LEU A 34 -16.84 10.26 -4.28
C LEU A 34 -17.90 11.30 -4.65
N ARG A 35 -17.52 12.37 -5.34
CA ARG A 35 -18.44 13.45 -5.73
C ARG A 35 -19.49 12.97 -6.71
N GLU A 36 -19.10 12.20 -7.71
CA GLU A 36 -20.01 11.65 -8.70
C GLU A 36 -21.00 10.68 -8.05
N PHE A 37 -20.52 9.74 -7.26
CA PHE A 37 -21.36 8.82 -6.48
C PHE A 37 -22.38 9.59 -5.61
N LEU A 38 -21.94 10.59 -4.83
CA LEU A 38 -22.84 11.39 -4.00
C LEU A 38 -23.81 12.22 -4.84
N THR A 39 -23.42 12.71 -5.99
CA THR A 39 -24.28 13.50 -6.87
C THR A 39 -25.41 12.67 -7.43
N ASP A 40 -25.12 11.43 -7.85
CA ASP A 40 -26.10 10.55 -8.47
C ASP A 40 -27.09 9.95 -7.47
N TYR A 41 -26.66 9.76 -6.22
CA TYR A 41 -27.51 9.10 -5.20
C TYR A 41 -28.07 10.05 -4.15
N ARG A 42 -27.58 11.29 -4.03
CA ARG A 42 -28.11 12.22 -3.04
C ARG A 42 -29.61 12.50 -3.23
N PHE A 43 -30.33 12.52 -2.13
CA PHE A 43 -31.77 12.82 -2.06
C PHE A 43 -32.66 11.81 -2.83
N ARG A 44 -32.13 10.74 -3.33
CA ARG A 44 -32.93 9.67 -3.94
C ARG A 44 -33.64 8.87 -2.83
N THR A 45 -34.91 8.59 -3.06
CA THR A 45 -35.74 7.77 -2.15
C THR A 45 -36.20 6.46 -2.80
N ASP A 46 -35.92 6.30 -4.09
CA ASP A 46 -36.28 5.15 -4.93
C ASP A 46 -35.16 4.10 -5.01
N VAL A 47 -33.93 4.48 -4.76
CA VAL A 47 -32.74 3.62 -4.83
C VAL A 47 -31.84 3.87 -3.63
N PHE A 48 -31.40 2.80 -3.01
CA PHE A 48 -30.39 2.82 -1.92
C PHE A 48 -29.10 2.24 -2.46
N PRO A 49 -28.03 3.07 -2.62
CA PRO A 49 -26.76 2.59 -3.13
C PRO A 49 -26.10 1.61 -2.17
N THR A 50 -25.36 0.70 -2.74
CA THR A 50 -24.57 -0.30 -2.02
C THR A 50 -23.08 0.00 -2.18
N THR A 51 -22.23 -0.74 -1.47
CA THR A 51 -20.78 -0.68 -1.68
C THR A 51 -20.38 -1.05 -3.12
N LEU A 52 -21.13 -1.95 -3.77
CA LEU A 52 -20.85 -2.33 -5.16
C LEU A 52 -21.04 -1.16 -6.14
N ASP A 53 -22.06 -0.33 -5.89
CA ASP A 53 -22.25 0.89 -6.69
C ASP A 53 -21.07 1.84 -6.52
N PHE A 54 -20.59 2.05 -5.29
CA PHE A 54 -19.43 2.90 -5.03
C PHE A 54 -18.15 2.35 -5.70
N ILE A 55 -17.91 1.04 -5.64
CA ILE A 55 -16.78 0.37 -6.32
C ILE A 55 -16.80 0.65 -7.82
N ALA A 56 -17.98 0.71 -8.45
CA ALA A 56 -18.08 1.02 -9.87
C ALA A 56 -17.56 2.43 -10.21
N TYR A 57 -17.78 3.42 -9.34
CA TYR A 57 -17.19 4.77 -9.51
C TYR A 57 -15.68 4.78 -9.30
N LEU A 58 -15.17 4.05 -8.31
CA LEU A 58 -13.73 3.93 -8.07
C LEU A 58 -12.99 3.32 -9.28
N LYS A 59 -13.63 2.39 -9.98
CA LYS A 59 -13.05 1.72 -11.15
C LYS A 59 -13.10 2.53 -12.44
N GLN A 60 -13.84 3.64 -12.48
CA GLN A 60 -13.89 4.49 -13.66
C GLN A 60 -12.51 5.11 -13.92
N GLY A 61 -11.95 4.84 -15.09
CA GLY A 61 -10.61 5.30 -15.48
C GLY A 61 -9.46 4.66 -14.69
N ALA A 62 -9.72 3.64 -13.88
CA ALA A 62 -8.68 2.89 -13.18
C ALA A 62 -7.97 1.92 -14.14
N THR A 63 -6.66 1.81 -14.00
CA THR A 63 -5.85 0.80 -14.69
C THR A 63 -6.23 -0.61 -14.22
N GLU A 64 -5.84 -1.62 -14.96
CA GLU A 64 -6.09 -3.02 -14.58
C GLU A 64 -5.53 -3.36 -13.20
N GLN A 65 -4.32 -2.89 -12.89
CA GLN A 65 -3.67 -3.08 -11.60
C GLN A 65 -4.44 -2.39 -10.45
N GLU A 66 -4.90 -1.16 -10.67
CA GLU A 66 -5.72 -0.43 -9.69
C GLU A 66 -7.07 -1.11 -9.46
N GLN A 67 -7.68 -1.68 -10.51
CA GLN A 67 -8.92 -2.44 -10.39
C GLN A 67 -8.73 -3.71 -9.56
N VAL A 68 -7.61 -4.43 -9.74
CA VAL A 68 -7.27 -5.59 -8.92
C VAL A 68 -7.13 -5.19 -7.46
N PHE A 69 -6.42 -4.08 -7.17
CA PHE A 69 -6.30 -3.58 -5.81
C PHE A 69 -7.65 -3.23 -5.19
N ILE A 70 -8.53 -2.55 -5.93
CA ILE A 70 -9.89 -2.21 -5.46
C ILE A 70 -10.67 -3.49 -5.13
N GLU A 71 -10.61 -4.53 -5.98
CA GLU A 71 -11.25 -5.82 -5.71
C GLU A 71 -10.71 -6.48 -4.44
N ASP A 72 -9.40 -6.50 -4.29
CA ASP A 72 -8.71 -7.07 -3.11
C ASP A 72 -9.18 -6.41 -1.81
N GLN A 73 -9.45 -5.09 -1.83
CA GLN A 73 -9.83 -4.36 -0.62
C GLN A 73 -11.30 -4.56 -0.23
N PHE A 74 -12.20 -4.66 -1.21
CA PHE A 74 -13.64 -4.67 -0.97
C PHE A 74 -14.28 -6.06 -1.05
N ASN A 75 -13.81 -6.90 -1.97
CA ASN A 75 -14.51 -8.14 -2.33
C ASN A 75 -13.76 -9.40 -1.90
N ALA A 76 -12.52 -9.29 -1.42
CA ALA A 76 -11.72 -10.42 -0.95
C ALA A 76 -11.24 -10.23 0.50
N ILE A 77 -10.98 -11.32 1.17
CA ILE A 77 -10.17 -11.33 2.40
C ILE A 77 -8.74 -11.47 1.93
N THR A 78 -8.03 -10.35 1.84
CA THR A 78 -6.68 -10.30 1.30
C THR A 78 -5.66 -10.14 2.41
N LEU A 79 -4.67 -11.02 2.41
CA LEU A 79 -3.54 -11.03 3.34
C LEU A 79 -2.26 -10.71 2.57
N TYR A 80 -1.49 -9.73 3.05
CA TYR A 80 -0.20 -9.34 2.48
C TYR A 80 0.92 -9.76 3.43
N GLU A 81 1.93 -10.40 2.89
CA GLU A 81 3.18 -10.71 3.58
C GLU A 81 4.30 -9.94 2.89
N LEU A 82 4.84 -8.93 3.58
CA LEU A 82 5.98 -8.14 3.12
C LEU A 82 7.08 -8.25 4.17
N LYS A 83 8.27 -8.67 3.75
CA LYS A 83 9.40 -8.84 4.65
C LYS A 83 10.69 -8.34 4.00
N LEU A 84 11.34 -7.39 4.66
CA LEU A 84 12.73 -7.06 4.37
C LEU A 84 13.60 -8.21 4.89
N ALA A 85 14.11 -9.03 3.95
CA ALA A 85 14.80 -10.27 4.27
C ALA A 85 16.29 -10.04 4.50
N ASP A 86 16.89 -9.11 3.73
CA ASP A 86 18.31 -8.77 3.83
C ASP A 86 18.58 -7.34 3.39
N VAL A 87 19.67 -6.76 3.90
CA VAL A 87 20.17 -5.43 3.53
C VAL A 87 21.69 -5.47 3.47
N GLU A 88 22.21 -5.28 2.29
CA GLU A 88 23.65 -5.17 2.05
C GLU A 88 24.02 -3.72 1.76
N VAL A 89 25.12 -3.22 2.34
CA VAL A 89 25.61 -1.86 2.12
C VAL A 89 27.06 -1.90 1.66
N GLU A 90 27.28 -1.43 0.45
CA GLU A 90 28.63 -1.18 -0.06
C GLU A 90 28.98 0.30 0.12
N GLU A 91 29.95 0.57 1.01
CA GLU A 91 30.40 1.92 1.28
C GLU A 91 31.17 2.49 0.08
N ALA A 92 30.96 3.78 -0.19
CA ALA A 92 31.73 4.52 -1.18
C ALA A 92 33.23 4.51 -0.81
N LYS A 93 34.09 4.26 -1.79
CA LYS A 93 35.53 4.13 -1.57
C LYS A 93 36.23 5.49 -1.65
N ASN A 94 35.66 6.46 -2.37
CA ASN A 94 36.24 7.78 -2.60
C ASN A 94 35.26 8.88 -2.22
N GLU A 95 35.78 10.04 -1.88
CA GLU A 95 34.96 11.23 -1.61
C GLU A 95 34.19 11.63 -2.89
N GLY A 96 32.88 11.81 -2.71
CA GLY A 96 31.92 12.13 -3.78
C GLY A 96 31.30 10.95 -4.51
N GLU A 97 31.69 9.72 -4.22
CA GLU A 97 30.97 8.52 -4.64
C GLU A 97 29.73 8.30 -3.79
N LEU A 98 28.79 7.50 -4.32
CA LEU A 98 27.58 7.12 -3.61
C LEU A 98 27.74 5.74 -2.97
N HIS A 99 27.17 5.58 -1.79
CA HIS A 99 26.97 4.26 -1.18
C HIS A 99 25.93 3.49 -1.98
N THR A 100 26.17 2.20 -2.22
CA THR A 100 25.17 1.30 -2.82
C THR A 100 24.51 0.48 -1.73
N VAL A 101 23.19 0.45 -1.73
CA VAL A 101 22.37 -0.32 -0.78
C VAL A 101 21.52 -1.30 -1.58
N THR A 102 21.70 -2.59 -1.32
CA THR A 102 20.90 -3.65 -1.93
C THR A 102 19.94 -4.21 -0.88
N LEU A 103 18.66 -4.13 -1.18
CA LEU A 103 17.58 -4.64 -0.33
C LEU A 103 17.00 -5.88 -0.96
N THR A 104 16.85 -6.94 -0.17
CA THR A 104 16.11 -8.15 -0.57
C THR A 104 14.77 -8.18 0.14
N VAL A 105 13.69 -8.07 -0.62
CA VAL A 105 12.31 -8.05 -0.12
C VAL A 105 11.60 -9.33 -0.55
N LYS A 106 11.05 -10.08 0.42
CA LYS A 106 10.14 -11.20 0.16
C LYS A 106 8.71 -10.76 0.31
N ALA A 107 7.90 -11.09 -0.68
CA ALA A 107 6.52 -10.66 -0.73
C ALA A 107 5.59 -11.78 -1.20
N ALA A 108 4.43 -11.89 -0.55
CA ALA A 108 3.34 -12.77 -0.95
C ALA A 108 1.99 -12.10 -0.73
N LYS A 109 1.01 -12.50 -1.50
CA LYS A 109 -0.39 -12.12 -1.34
C LYS A 109 -1.24 -13.37 -1.34
N LYS A 110 -2.19 -13.45 -0.42
CA LYS A 110 -3.12 -14.56 -0.30
C LYS A 110 -4.54 -14.06 -0.25
N HIS A 111 -5.45 -14.79 -0.87
CA HIS A 111 -6.87 -14.68 -0.61
C HIS A 111 -7.28 -15.75 0.39
N ALA A 112 -8.08 -15.35 1.39
CA ALA A 112 -8.68 -16.29 2.33
C ALA A 112 -10.19 -16.37 2.13
N ASP A 113 -10.77 -17.55 2.41
CA ASP A 113 -12.20 -17.71 2.50
C ASP A 113 -12.72 -17.51 3.95
N GLY A 114 -14.03 -17.61 4.16
CA GLY A 114 -14.65 -17.49 5.50
C GLY A 114 -14.38 -18.69 6.42
N GLU A 115 -13.76 -19.75 5.93
CA GLU A 115 -13.42 -20.98 6.66
C GLU A 115 -11.95 -21.04 7.05
N GLY A 116 -11.14 -20.09 6.55
CA GLY A 116 -9.71 -19.96 6.86
C GLY A 116 -8.79 -20.71 5.89
N HIS A 117 -9.29 -21.14 4.74
CA HIS A 117 -8.43 -21.64 3.67
C HIS A 117 -7.78 -20.44 2.96
N GLU A 118 -6.49 -20.54 2.70
CA GLU A 118 -5.70 -19.52 2.03
C GLU A 118 -5.21 -20.03 0.67
N GLU A 119 -5.31 -19.18 -0.34
CA GLU A 119 -4.78 -19.42 -1.68
C GLU A 119 -3.81 -18.28 -2.03
N GLU A 120 -2.60 -18.64 -2.47
CA GLU A 120 -1.63 -17.65 -2.94
C GLU A 120 -2.08 -17.11 -4.30
N VAL A 121 -2.09 -15.76 -4.41
CA VAL A 121 -2.46 -15.04 -5.62
C VAL A 121 -1.36 -14.07 -6.03
N PRO A 122 -1.25 -13.70 -7.32
CA PRO A 122 -0.21 -12.81 -7.78
C PRO A 122 -0.24 -11.46 -7.07
N LEU A 123 0.92 -11.03 -6.57
CA LEU A 123 1.15 -9.68 -6.06
C LEU A 123 1.85 -8.84 -7.14
N LEU A 124 1.34 -7.65 -7.35
CA LEU A 124 2.00 -6.57 -8.08
C LEU A 124 1.53 -5.26 -7.46
N GLN A 125 2.40 -4.64 -6.65
CA GLN A 125 2.09 -3.39 -5.95
C GLN A 125 3.30 -2.46 -5.91
N TYR A 126 3.03 -1.17 -5.76
CA TYR A 126 4.04 -0.17 -5.45
C TYR A 126 4.06 0.07 -3.95
N VAL A 127 5.21 -0.18 -3.33
CA VAL A 127 5.41 -0.09 -1.88
C VAL A 127 6.53 0.90 -1.61
N ASP A 128 6.37 1.74 -0.60
CA ASP A 128 7.39 2.70 -0.20
C ASP A 128 8.59 1.96 0.42
N VAL A 129 9.76 2.27 -0.12
CA VAL A 129 11.06 1.81 0.40
C VAL A 129 11.81 3.03 0.91
N ALA A 130 12.27 2.96 2.15
CA ALA A 130 12.96 4.07 2.80
C ALA A 130 14.31 3.66 3.40
N LEU A 131 15.23 4.62 3.42
CA LEU A 131 16.52 4.55 4.09
C LEU A 131 16.65 5.71 5.05
N PHE A 132 17.17 5.46 6.25
CA PHE A 132 17.31 6.45 7.31
C PHE A 132 18.74 6.48 7.86
N SER A 133 19.21 7.68 8.24
CA SER A 133 20.52 7.89 8.88
C SER A 133 20.51 7.58 10.39
N ALA A 134 19.34 7.53 11.01
CA ALA A 134 19.13 7.14 12.41
C ALA A 134 17.76 6.46 12.56
N ASP A 135 17.49 5.90 13.75
CA ASP A 135 16.27 5.17 14.06
C ASP A 135 15.02 6.05 13.82
N PRO A 136 14.14 5.67 12.90
CA PRO A 136 12.94 6.44 12.58
C PRO A 136 11.96 6.57 13.76
N ASP A 137 11.94 5.59 14.68
CA ASP A 137 11.04 5.61 15.84
C ASP A 137 11.46 6.62 16.91
N GLN A 138 12.71 7.09 16.87
CA GLN A 138 13.27 8.02 17.85
C GLN A 138 13.15 9.49 17.45
N ILE A 139 12.75 9.81 16.22
CA ILE A 139 12.78 11.17 15.69
C ILE A 139 11.47 11.54 15.00
N GLN A 140 10.82 12.58 15.52
CA GLN A 140 9.49 13.04 15.08
C GLN A 140 9.47 13.90 13.80
N THR A 141 10.62 14.18 13.16
CA THR A 141 10.71 15.27 12.17
C THR A 141 11.15 14.90 10.77
N GLY A 142 11.34 13.63 10.45
CA GLY A 142 11.76 13.23 9.10
C GLY A 142 13.17 13.69 8.67
N GLU A 143 13.93 14.36 9.55
CA GLU A 143 15.28 14.88 9.29
C GLU A 143 16.31 13.79 8.98
N ASN A 144 15.98 12.52 9.28
CA ASN A 144 16.86 11.37 9.05
C ASN A 144 16.55 10.59 7.78
N LEU A 145 15.57 11.03 7.02
CA LEU A 145 15.19 10.35 5.80
C LEU A 145 16.23 10.62 4.69
N LEU A 146 16.94 9.59 4.27
CA LEU A 146 17.90 9.66 3.18
C LEU A 146 17.30 9.34 1.84
N TYR A 147 16.30 8.47 1.83
CA TYR A 147 15.63 8.01 0.64
C TYR A 147 14.22 7.56 0.98
N MET A 148 13.22 7.88 0.15
CA MET A 148 11.90 7.27 0.16
C MET A 148 11.28 7.37 -1.23
N LYS A 149 10.97 6.22 -1.82
CA LYS A 149 10.24 6.13 -3.09
C LYS A 149 9.48 4.81 -3.17
N LYS A 150 8.43 4.82 -3.99
CA LYS A 150 7.68 3.63 -4.35
C LYS A 150 8.47 2.75 -5.31
N HIS A 151 8.54 1.47 -4.99
CA HIS A 151 9.13 0.43 -5.82
C HIS A 151 8.09 -0.62 -6.15
N GLU A 152 8.14 -1.14 -7.37
CA GLU A 152 7.32 -2.26 -7.79
C GLU A 152 7.78 -3.53 -7.07
N ILE A 153 6.86 -4.17 -6.35
CA ILE A 153 7.07 -5.43 -5.63
C ILE A 153 6.14 -6.49 -6.20
N LYS A 154 6.71 -7.64 -6.52
CA LYS A 154 6.00 -8.82 -7.04
C LYS A 154 6.07 -9.99 -6.06
N THR A 155 5.20 -10.98 -6.25
CA THR A 155 5.27 -12.24 -5.52
C THR A 155 6.69 -12.83 -5.59
N GLY A 156 7.18 -13.28 -4.44
CA GLY A 156 8.50 -13.90 -4.31
C GLY A 156 9.58 -12.93 -3.84
N GLU A 157 10.78 -13.13 -4.31
CA GLU A 157 11.96 -12.35 -3.92
C GLU A 157 12.19 -11.19 -4.89
N ASN A 158 12.36 -9.99 -4.35
CA ASN A 158 12.61 -8.76 -5.10
C ASN A 158 13.92 -8.14 -4.61
N THR A 159 14.80 -7.80 -5.53
CA THR A 159 16.06 -7.10 -5.24
C THR A 159 15.96 -5.65 -5.68
N ILE A 160 16.25 -4.72 -4.78
CA ILE A 160 16.21 -3.27 -5.01
C ILE A 160 17.59 -2.71 -4.74
N GLU A 161 18.23 -2.14 -5.75
CA GLU A 161 19.51 -1.44 -5.62
C GLU A 161 19.28 0.07 -5.57
N LEU A 162 19.83 0.73 -4.53
CA LEU A 162 19.70 2.15 -4.28
C LEU A 162 21.08 2.79 -4.16
N LYS A 163 21.18 4.06 -4.55
CA LYS A 163 22.39 4.86 -4.39
C LYS A 163 22.10 6.10 -3.57
N VAL A 164 22.83 6.27 -2.47
CA VAL A 164 22.66 7.37 -1.52
C VAL A 164 24.00 8.02 -1.15
N LYS A 165 23.96 9.31 -0.81
CA LYS A 165 25.15 10.08 -0.42
C LYS A 165 25.64 9.73 0.98
N ASP A 166 24.69 9.65 1.91
CA ASP A 166 24.99 9.44 3.33
C ASP A 166 24.75 7.97 3.68
N LEU A 167 25.62 7.42 4.53
CA LEU A 167 25.57 6.02 4.94
C LEU A 167 24.29 5.75 5.74
N PRO A 168 23.37 4.89 5.25
CA PRO A 168 22.16 4.55 5.99
C PRO A 168 22.48 3.62 7.16
N LYS A 169 21.69 3.76 8.22
CA LYS A 169 21.75 2.88 9.40
C LYS A 169 20.50 2.01 9.52
N PHE A 170 19.42 2.45 8.93
CA PHE A 170 18.14 1.73 8.93
C PHE A 170 17.54 1.71 7.53
N ALA A 171 16.86 0.62 7.23
CA ALA A 171 16.06 0.46 6.01
C ALA A 171 14.67 -0.02 6.40
N GLY A 172 13.66 0.46 5.69
CA GLY A 172 12.26 0.09 5.91
C GLY A 172 11.54 -0.18 4.60
N ILE A 173 10.57 -1.08 4.66
CA ILE A 173 9.57 -1.30 3.65
C ILE A 173 8.22 -0.96 4.25
N ASP A 174 7.44 -0.12 3.56
CA ASP A 174 6.16 0.42 4.06
C ASP A 174 6.31 0.99 5.49
N PRO A 175 7.18 1.99 5.68
CA PRO A 175 7.63 2.40 7.01
C PRO A 175 6.63 3.29 7.78
N PHE A 176 5.47 3.67 7.18
CA PHE A 176 4.48 4.58 7.77
C PHE A 176 3.05 4.06 7.68
#